data_0515cc4262b145eb44af5726e49ccf51
#
_entry.id   0515cc4262b145eb44af5726e49ccf51
#
_cell.length_a   1.000
_cell.length_b   1.000
_cell.length_c   1.000
_cell.angle_alpha   90.00
_cell.angle_beta   90.00
_cell.angle_gamma   90.00
#
_symmetry.space_group_name_H-M   'P 1'
#
loop_
_entity.id
_entity.type
_entity.pdbx_description
1 polymer ?
#
loop_
_entity_poly.entity_id
_entity_poly.type
_entity_poly.pdbx_seq_one_letter_code
_entity_poly.pdbx_strand_id
1 'polypeptide(L)'
;PEEQATIVRDIVWTVGRTGNVTPTAVMDPVQLAGTTVSRASLHNPDYLREKDIRIGDTVYLHKAGDIIPEISKVDLTKRPADSVEYEIPTKCPVCGSELVHLDGEVALRCINPMCPAQIKEGLAHFASRNAMNIDGLGPRIIEQLWDKELIHDVAGLYRLNHDQLLTLDKFGEKSTSNLLTSIDNSRNNSVERLLFGLGIRHVGAKAARIIMEHFGDLDSLMKADADEISAISGIGPT
;
A
#
# COMPACT_ATOMS: atom_id res chain seq x y z
N PRO A 1 -20.91 -20.23 11.02
CA PRO A 1 -19.82 -19.25 11.14
C PRO A 1 -20.05 -18.37 12.37
N GLU A 2 -18.99 -18.12 13.10
CA GLU A 2 -19.05 -17.26 14.28
C GLU A 2 -19.25 -15.81 13.87
N GLU A 3 -20.21 -15.13 14.50
CA GLU A 3 -20.42 -13.70 14.35
C GLU A 3 -20.32 -13.00 15.70
N GLN A 4 -19.75 -11.79 15.71
CA GLN A 4 -19.69 -10.95 16.90
C GLN A 4 -20.17 -9.55 16.57
N ALA A 5 -20.90 -8.93 17.50
CA ALA A 5 -21.37 -7.56 17.36
C ALA A 5 -20.34 -6.58 17.94
N THR A 6 -20.16 -5.46 17.27
CA THR A 6 -19.34 -4.36 17.77
C THR A 6 -19.84 -3.02 17.22
N ILE A 7 -19.24 -1.91 17.67
CA ILE A 7 -19.65 -0.56 17.29
C ILE A 7 -18.56 0.06 16.44
N VAL A 8 -18.96 0.65 15.30
CA VAL A 8 -18.07 1.41 14.42
C VAL A 8 -17.75 2.75 15.07
N ARG A 9 -16.49 2.98 15.39
CA ARG A 9 -16.04 4.22 16.03
C ARG A 9 -15.47 5.22 15.04
N ASP A 10 -14.88 4.73 13.93
CA ASP A 10 -14.31 5.57 12.89
C ASP A 10 -14.23 4.81 11.57
N ILE A 11 -14.05 5.54 10.49
CA ILE A 11 -13.73 5.00 9.17
C ILE A 11 -12.49 5.74 8.71
N VAL A 12 -11.38 5.01 8.57
CA VAL A 12 -10.09 5.58 8.15
C VAL A 12 -9.81 5.23 6.71
N TRP A 13 -9.26 6.18 5.97
CA TRP A 13 -8.90 6.00 4.57
C TRP A 13 -7.40 5.98 4.42
N THR A 14 -6.88 4.98 3.74
CA THR A 14 -5.45 4.80 3.51
C THR A 14 -5.14 4.82 2.03
N VAL A 15 -3.95 5.31 1.69
CA VAL A 15 -3.47 5.42 0.31
C VAL A 15 -2.39 4.37 0.09
N GLY A 16 -2.63 3.47 -0.86
CA GLY A 16 -1.68 2.44 -1.24
C GLY A 16 -0.66 2.91 -2.27
N ARG A 17 0.27 2.04 -2.58
CA ARG A 17 1.37 2.29 -3.52
C ARG A 17 0.92 2.75 -4.91
N THR A 18 -0.18 2.19 -5.41
CA THR A 18 -0.73 2.53 -6.73
C THR A 18 -1.76 3.66 -6.70
N GLY A 19 -1.91 4.34 -5.55
CA GLY A 19 -2.85 5.43 -5.36
C GLY A 19 -4.25 5.00 -4.93
N ASN A 20 -4.51 3.69 -4.74
CA ASN A 20 -5.79 3.21 -4.22
C ASN A 20 -6.07 3.82 -2.84
N VAL A 21 -7.25 4.43 -2.70
CA VAL A 21 -7.71 4.98 -1.44
C VAL A 21 -8.82 4.08 -0.91
N THR A 22 -8.52 3.37 0.18
CA THR A 22 -9.38 2.30 0.70
C THR A 22 -9.87 2.60 2.11
N PRO A 23 -11.15 2.29 2.40
CA PRO A 23 -11.71 2.50 3.73
C PRO A 23 -11.55 1.29 4.64
N THR A 24 -11.29 1.56 5.91
CA THR A 24 -11.25 0.55 6.97
C THR A 24 -12.10 1.03 8.14
N ALA A 25 -13.01 0.18 8.61
CA ALA A 25 -13.77 0.46 9.82
C ALA A 25 -12.88 0.22 11.05
N VAL A 26 -12.87 1.17 11.95
CA VAL A 26 -12.26 1.05 13.28
C VAL A 26 -13.40 0.85 14.29
N MET A 27 -13.33 -0.22 15.05
CA MET A 27 -14.43 -0.66 15.92
C MET A 27 -13.91 -0.93 17.33
N ASP A 28 -14.83 -1.02 18.28
CA ASP A 28 -14.50 -1.53 19.61
C ASP A 28 -13.96 -2.97 19.47
N PRO A 29 -12.85 -3.30 20.16
CA PRO A 29 -12.27 -4.64 20.08
C PRO A 29 -13.24 -5.74 20.52
N VAL A 30 -13.32 -6.81 19.76
CA VAL A 30 -14.09 -8.01 20.09
C VAL A 30 -13.27 -9.26 19.81
N GLN A 31 -13.60 -10.34 20.53
CA GLN A 31 -13.02 -11.66 20.27
C GLN A 31 -13.78 -12.32 19.13
N LEU A 32 -13.07 -12.72 18.11
CA LEU A 32 -13.63 -13.40 16.94
C LEU A 32 -12.69 -14.53 16.49
N ALA A 33 -13.18 -15.76 16.56
CA ALA A 33 -12.41 -16.95 16.16
C ALA A 33 -11.00 -17.01 16.78
N GLY A 34 -10.91 -16.75 18.09
CA GLY A 34 -9.67 -16.85 18.86
C GLY A 34 -8.72 -15.66 18.76
N THR A 35 -9.10 -14.60 18.05
CA THR A 35 -8.30 -13.38 17.95
C THR A 35 -9.09 -12.14 18.32
N THR A 36 -8.39 -11.08 18.76
CA THR A 36 -8.99 -9.78 19.00
C THR A 36 -9.06 -9.00 17.70
N VAL A 37 -10.25 -8.56 17.31
CA VAL A 37 -10.49 -7.80 16.08
C VAL A 37 -11.02 -6.43 16.43
N SER A 38 -10.39 -5.40 15.89
CA SER A 38 -10.80 -3.99 16.03
C SER A 38 -10.85 -3.23 14.70
N ARG A 39 -10.49 -3.89 13.61
CA ARG A 39 -10.50 -3.31 12.27
C ARG A 39 -11.06 -4.31 11.26
N ALA A 40 -11.82 -3.77 10.29
CA ALA A 40 -12.32 -4.56 9.16
C ALA A 40 -12.26 -3.72 7.88
N SER A 41 -11.79 -4.33 6.80
CA SER A 41 -11.80 -3.66 5.49
C SER A 41 -13.22 -3.40 5.02
N LEU A 42 -13.45 -2.22 4.50
CA LEU A 42 -14.71 -1.86 3.80
C LEU A 42 -14.54 -1.93 2.27
N HIS A 43 -13.43 -2.47 1.82
CA HIS A 43 -13.09 -2.76 0.40
C HIS A 43 -13.05 -1.53 -0.49
N ASN A 44 -14.18 -0.89 -0.75
CA ASN A 44 -14.32 0.24 -1.67
C ASN A 44 -15.53 1.09 -1.29
N PRO A 45 -15.70 2.29 -1.91
CA PRO A 45 -16.84 3.15 -1.62
C PRO A 45 -18.21 2.51 -1.87
N ASP A 46 -18.34 1.67 -2.89
CA ASP A 46 -19.60 1.01 -3.22
C ASP A 46 -20.05 0.06 -2.12
N TYR A 47 -19.14 -0.72 -1.58
CA TYR A 47 -19.41 -1.62 -0.45
C TYR A 47 -19.93 -0.84 0.77
N LEU A 48 -19.29 0.30 1.07
CA LEU A 48 -19.69 1.17 2.16
C LEU A 48 -21.09 1.75 1.95
N ARG A 49 -21.39 2.19 0.72
CA ARG A 49 -22.72 2.73 0.36
C ARG A 49 -23.79 1.67 0.39
N GLU A 50 -23.55 0.51 -0.17
CA GLU A 50 -24.52 -0.60 -0.21
C GLU A 50 -24.95 -1.04 1.19
N LYS A 51 -24.01 -1.11 2.11
CA LYS A 51 -24.30 -1.46 3.49
C LYS A 51 -24.78 -0.28 4.34
N ASP A 52 -24.66 0.94 3.82
CA ASP A 52 -24.98 2.19 4.52
C ASP A 52 -24.39 2.22 5.93
N ILE A 53 -23.10 1.94 6.02
CA ILE A 53 -22.36 1.90 7.30
C ILE A 53 -22.14 3.33 7.76
N ARG A 54 -22.46 3.60 9.04
CA ARG A 54 -22.32 4.91 9.68
C ARG A 54 -21.52 4.80 10.95
N ILE A 55 -20.80 5.85 11.30
CA ILE A 55 -20.12 5.93 12.59
C ILE A 55 -21.17 5.88 13.70
N GLY A 56 -20.95 5.03 14.70
CA GLY A 56 -21.87 4.75 15.78
C GLY A 56 -22.77 3.53 15.56
N ASP A 57 -22.76 2.96 14.35
CA ASP A 57 -23.55 1.76 14.06
C ASP A 57 -23.04 0.55 14.81
N THR A 58 -23.98 -0.31 15.21
CA THR A 58 -23.68 -1.68 15.64
C THR A 58 -23.63 -2.56 14.39
N VAL A 59 -22.53 -3.26 14.23
CA VAL A 59 -22.28 -4.14 13.07
C VAL A 59 -21.95 -5.55 13.53
N TYR A 60 -22.19 -6.53 12.66
CA TYR A 60 -21.83 -7.92 12.91
C TYR A 60 -20.61 -8.28 12.07
N LEU A 61 -19.60 -8.85 12.75
CA LEU A 61 -18.35 -9.27 12.12
C LEU A 61 -18.34 -10.80 11.96
N HIS A 62 -17.80 -11.25 10.84
CA HIS A 62 -17.38 -12.62 10.63
C HIS A 62 -16.00 -12.64 9.96
N LYS A 63 -15.36 -13.80 9.93
CA LYS A 63 -14.11 -13.96 9.18
C LYS A 63 -14.38 -14.62 7.84
N ALA A 64 -14.14 -13.91 6.75
CA ALA A 64 -14.19 -14.48 5.41
C ALA A 64 -13.00 -15.44 5.21
N GLY A 65 -13.29 -16.67 4.80
CA GLY A 65 -12.27 -17.71 4.66
C GLY A 65 -11.53 -18.04 5.94
N ASP A 66 -12.17 -17.83 7.09
CA ASP A 66 -11.64 -18.02 8.44
C ASP A 66 -10.41 -17.13 8.79
N ILE A 67 -10.10 -16.15 7.98
CA ILE A 67 -8.88 -15.34 8.14
C ILE A 67 -9.18 -13.83 8.21
N ILE A 68 -9.97 -13.29 7.27
CA ILE A 68 -10.13 -11.85 7.09
C ILE A 68 -11.44 -11.36 7.72
N PRO A 69 -11.38 -10.42 8.70
CA PRO A 69 -12.59 -9.84 9.27
C PRO A 69 -13.39 -9.02 8.26
N GLU A 70 -14.68 -9.26 8.19
CA GLU A 70 -15.62 -8.51 7.35
C GLU A 70 -16.89 -8.16 8.14
N ILE A 71 -17.49 -7.04 7.77
CA ILE A 71 -18.82 -6.66 8.26
C ILE A 71 -19.86 -7.39 7.42
N SER A 72 -20.64 -8.27 8.06
CA SER A 72 -21.72 -8.98 7.37
C SER A 72 -22.96 -8.12 7.21
N LYS A 73 -23.31 -7.34 8.23
CA LYS A 73 -24.49 -6.46 8.22
C LYS A 73 -24.44 -5.41 9.31
N VAL A 74 -25.25 -4.37 9.13
CA VAL A 74 -25.53 -3.33 10.13
C VAL A 74 -26.81 -3.70 10.87
N ASP A 75 -26.83 -3.53 12.18
CA ASP A 75 -28.05 -3.68 12.98
C ASP A 75 -28.81 -2.34 13.03
N LEU A 76 -29.74 -2.19 12.13
CA LEU A 76 -30.53 -0.95 12.01
C LEU A 76 -31.40 -0.66 13.25
N THR A 77 -31.74 -1.71 14.02
CA THR A 77 -32.55 -1.53 15.25
C THR A 77 -31.79 -0.83 16.35
N LYS A 78 -30.46 -0.87 16.30
CA LYS A 78 -29.55 -0.25 17.28
C LYS A 78 -28.90 1.03 16.75
N ARG A 79 -29.27 1.47 15.54
CA ARG A 79 -28.72 2.69 14.96
C ARG A 79 -29.12 3.90 15.78
N PRO A 80 -28.15 4.76 16.21
CA PRO A 80 -28.49 5.99 16.91
C PRO A 80 -29.38 6.90 16.08
N ALA A 81 -30.36 7.55 16.73
CA ALA A 81 -31.33 8.40 16.05
C ALA A 81 -30.68 9.65 15.42
N ASP A 82 -29.54 10.07 15.94
CA ASP A 82 -28.74 11.21 15.45
C ASP A 82 -27.64 10.79 14.46
N SER A 83 -27.63 9.54 14.03
CA SER A 83 -26.64 9.09 13.05
C SER A 83 -26.85 9.81 11.71
N VAL A 84 -25.75 10.06 11.03
CA VAL A 84 -25.75 10.67 9.71
C VAL A 84 -25.12 9.74 8.69
N GLU A 85 -25.59 9.82 7.45
CA GLU A 85 -24.98 9.08 6.35
C GLU A 85 -23.50 9.43 6.24
N TYR A 86 -22.66 8.43 6.06
CA TYR A 86 -21.21 8.65 5.96
C TYR A 86 -20.88 9.33 4.63
N GLU A 87 -20.13 10.42 4.72
CA GLU A 87 -19.68 11.17 3.55
C GLU A 87 -18.35 10.66 3.06
N ILE A 88 -18.33 10.10 1.83
CA ILE A 88 -17.13 9.57 1.21
C ILE A 88 -16.22 10.73 0.82
N PRO A 89 -14.92 10.69 1.18
CA PRO A 89 -14.01 11.78 0.86
C PRO A 89 -13.83 11.96 -0.65
N THR A 90 -13.70 13.20 -1.06
CA THR A 90 -13.42 13.60 -2.45
C THR A 90 -11.97 13.99 -2.67
N LYS A 91 -11.19 14.10 -1.59
CA LYS A 91 -9.78 14.49 -1.61
C LYS A 91 -8.91 13.46 -0.92
N CYS A 92 -7.69 13.30 -1.43
CA CYS A 92 -6.72 12.40 -0.83
C CYS A 92 -6.46 12.78 0.64
N PRO A 93 -6.56 11.81 1.56
CA PRO A 93 -6.35 12.09 2.98
C PRO A 93 -4.91 12.48 3.33
N VAL A 94 -3.97 12.25 2.42
CA VAL A 94 -2.54 12.54 2.66
C VAL A 94 -2.10 13.81 1.94
N CYS A 95 -2.37 13.94 0.64
CA CYS A 95 -1.86 15.07 -0.14
C CYS A 95 -2.91 16.11 -0.52
N GLY A 96 -4.21 15.83 -0.29
CA GLY A 96 -5.29 16.77 -0.58
C GLY A 96 -5.70 16.88 -2.05
N SER A 97 -5.08 16.13 -2.95
CA SER A 97 -5.45 16.12 -4.38
C SER A 97 -6.84 15.52 -4.59
N GLU A 98 -7.53 15.96 -5.62
CA GLU A 98 -8.84 15.39 -5.98
C GLU A 98 -8.72 13.89 -6.27
N LEU A 99 -9.62 13.11 -5.66
CA LEU A 99 -9.71 11.68 -5.93
C LEU A 99 -10.51 11.43 -7.20
N VAL A 100 -10.13 10.40 -7.94
CA VAL A 100 -10.77 10.05 -9.21
C VAL A 100 -11.11 8.56 -9.25
N HIS A 101 -12.02 8.20 -10.17
CA HIS A 101 -12.22 6.82 -10.58
C HIS A 101 -11.61 6.65 -11.98
N LEU A 102 -10.74 5.65 -12.13
CA LEU A 102 -10.26 5.29 -13.47
C LEU A 102 -11.34 4.49 -14.20
N ASP A 103 -11.32 4.55 -15.52
CA ASP A 103 -12.32 3.86 -16.35
C ASP A 103 -12.37 2.36 -16.02
N GLY A 104 -13.58 1.88 -15.74
CA GLY A 104 -13.82 0.48 -15.40
C GLY A 104 -13.45 0.07 -13.98
N GLU A 105 -13.05 1.01 -13.11
CA GLU A 105 -12.69 0.74 -11.73
C GLU A 105 -13.66 1.35 -10.74
N VAL A 106 -14.01 0.58 -9.70
CA VAL A 106 -14.81 1.08 -8.56
C VAL A 106 -13.95 1.75 -7.49
N ALA A 107 -12.65 1.55 -7.55
CA ALA A 107 -11.72 2.10 -6.57
C ALA A 107 -11.58 3.61 -6.71
N LEU A 108 -11.51 4.31 -5.56
CA LEU A 108 -11.04 5.70 -5.52
C LEU A 108 -9.53 5.73 -5.66
N ARG A 109 -9.01 6.72 -6.40
CA ARG A 109 -7.57 6.86 -6.61
C ARG A 109 -7.09 8.28 -6.40
N CYS A 110 -5.92 8.39 -5.76
CA CYS A 110 -5.06 9.56 -5.81
C CYS A 110 -4.10 9.37 -6.99
N ILE A 111 -4.14 10.28 -7.94
CA ILE A 111 -3.26 10.24 -9.13
C ILE A 111 -2.07 11.20 -9.05
N ASN A 112 -1.86 11.81 -7.90
CA ASN A 112 -0.72 12.70 -7.68
C ASN A 112 0.56 11.88 -7.47
N PRO A 113 1.51 11.90 -8.42
CA PRO A 113 2.76 11.14 -8.29
C PRO A 113 3.65 11.64 -7.15
N MET A 114 3.41 12.84 -6.63
CA MET A 114 4.14 13.42 -5.52
C MET A 114 3.47 13.16 -4.17
N CYS A 115 2.41 12.36 -4.12
CA CYS A 115 1.76 12.00 -2.86
C CYS A 115 2.73 11.26 -1.93
N PRO A 116 3.01 11.77 -0.72
CA PRO A 116 3.96 11.14 0.20
C PRO A 116 3.62 9.69 0.55
N ALA A 117 2.34 9.36 0.67
CA ALA A 117 1.93 8.00 0.94
C ALA A 117 2.32 7.05 -0.19
N GLN A 118 2.11 7.43 -1.44
CA GLN A 118 2.49 6.61 -2.59
C GLN A 118 4.00 6.44 -2.70
N ILE A 119 4.76 7.50 -2.45
CA ILE A 119 6.23 7.45 -2.48
C ILE A 119 6.75 6.51 -1.40
N LYS A 120 6.27 6.66 -0.16
CA LYS A 120 6.70 5.80 0.96
C LYS A 120 6.34 4.33 0.74
N GLU A 121 5.13 4.05 0.27
CA GLU A 121 4.71 2.68 -0.07
C GLU A 121 5.54 2.12 -1.25
N GLY A 122 5.88 2.96 -2.21
CA GLY A 122 6.78 2.60 -3.31
C GLY A 122 8.19 2.25 -2.83
N LEU A 123 8.71 2.98 -1.86
CA LEU A 123 10.01 2.69 -1.23
C LEU A 123 9.97 1.35 -0.49
N ALA A 124 8.89 1.06 0.25
CA ALA A 124 8.71 -0.22 0.93
C ALA A 124 8.64 -1.38 -0.06
N HIS A 125 7.93 -1.20 -1.16
CA HIS A 125 7.88 -2.19 -2.25
C HIS A 125 9.26 -2.44 -2.87
N PHE A 126 10.00 -1.37 -3.17
CA PHE A 126 11.35 -1.45 -3.72
C PHE A 126 12.28 -2.26 -2.81
N ALA A 127 12.19 -2.05 -1.51
CA ALA A 127 13.01 -2.74 -0.52
C ALA A 127 12.55 -4.17 -0.23
N SER A 128 11.37 -4.57 -0.69
CA SER A 128 10.76 -5.85 -0.35
C SER A 128 11.57 -7.04 -0.86
N ARG A 129 11.31 -8.20 -0.24
CA ARG A 129 12.06 -9.45 -0.49
C ARG A 129 12.10 -9.85 -1.96
N ASN A 130 11.00 -9.69 -2.67
CA ASN A 130 10.91 -10.11 -4.09
C ASN A 130 11.40 -9.02 -5.06
N ALA A 131 11.66 -7.82 -4.56
CA ALA A 131 12.28 -6.73 -5.31
C ALA A 131 13.77 -6.65 -4.99
N MET A 132 14.24 -5.54 -4.44
CA MET A 132 15.66 -5.33 -4.17
C MET A 132 16.16 -5.98 -2.88
N ASN A 133 15.25 -6.51 -2.06
CA ASN A 133 15.57 -7.29 -0.86
C ASN A 133 16.55 -6.59 0.07
N ILE A 134 16.19 -5.38 0.49
CA ILE A 134 17.01 -4.58 1.41
C ILE A 134 16.58 -4.88 2.84
N ASP A 135 17.28 -5.81 3.51
CA ASP A 135 16.99 -6.15 4.89
C ASP A 135 17.20 -4.94 5.82
N GLY A 136 16.28 -4.79 6.75
CA GLY A 136 16.30 -3.69 7.72
C GLY A 136 15.63 -2.40 7.24
N LEU A 137 15.17 -2.36 5.99
CA LEU A 137 14.47 -1.21 5.42
C LEU A 137 12.97 -1.49 5.31
N GLY A 138 12.30 -1.60 6.43
CA GLY A 138 10.85 -1.76 6.49
C GLY A 138 10.11 -0.41 6.56
N PRO A 139 8.76 -0.45 6.58
CA PRO A 139 7.94 0.77 6.62
C PRO A 139 8.29 1.72 7.76
N ARG A 140 8.60 1.21 8.93
CA ARG A 140 8.97 2.04 10.09
C ARG A 140 10.26 2.82 9.87
N ILE A 141 11.26 2.21 9.27
CA ILE A 141 12.54 2.89 8.99
C ILE A 141 12.37 3.88 7.84
N ILE A 142 11.61 3.53 6.83
CA ILE A 142 11.27 4.45 5.73
C ILE A 142 10.56 5.69 6.27
N GLU A 143 9.62 5.53 7.19
CA GLU A 143 8.92 6.64 7.83
C GLU A 143 9.89 7.58 8.57
N GLN A 144 10.83 7.02 9.35
CA GLN A 144 11.85 7.81 10.04
C GLN A 144 12.76 8.58 9.06
N LEU A 145 13.21 7.91 8.01
CA LEU A 145 14.05 8.53 6.98
C LEU A 145 13.31 9.66 6.26
N TRP A 146 12.04 9.45 5.98
CA TRP A 146 11.19 10.46 5.37
C TRP A 146 10.98 11.67 6.27
N ASP A 147 10.61 11.44 7.54
CA ASP A 147 10.36 12.51 8.52
C ASP A 147 11.60 13.34 8.81
N LYS A 148 12.78 12.73 8.75
CA LYS A 148 14.06 13.42 8.90
C LYS A 148 14.57 14.04 7.59
N GLU A 149 13.79 13.96 6.52
CA GLU A 149 14.14 14.48 5.20
C GLU A 149 15.43 13.90 4.62
N LEU A 150 15.75 12.66 4.98
CA LEU A 150 16.95 11.97 4.50
C LEU A 150 16.73 11.26 3.16
N ILE A 151 15.48 10.91 2.84
CA ILE A 151 15.10 10.32 1.55
C ILE A 151 13.82 10.95 1.03
N HIS A 152 13.70 11.05 -0.30
CA HIS A 152 12.50 11.50 -1.00
C HIS A 152 12.15 10.58 -2.18
N ASP A 153 13.06 9.70 -2.55
CA ASP A 153 12.93 8.77 -3.68
C ASP A 153 13.85 7.55 -3.51
N VAL A 154 13.75 6.62 -4.45
CA VAL A 154 14.57 5.41 -4.47
C VAL A 154 16.07 5.74 -4.56
N ALA A 155 16.44 6.72 -5.38
CA ALA A 155 17.86 7.09 -5.54
C ALA A 155 18.46 7.60 -4.23
N GLY A 156 17.67 8.27 -3.39
CA GLY A 156 18.10 8.75 -2.08
C GLY A 156 18.58 7.66 -1.14
N LEU A 157 18.08 6.43 -1.28
CA LEU A 157 18.53 5.29 -0.47
C LEU A 157 20.04 5.04 -0.67
N TYR A 158 20.54 5.20 -1.88
CA TYR A 158 21.93 4.94 -2.25
C TYR A 158 22.89 6.08 -1.90
N ARG A 159 22.35 7.19 -1.39
CA ARG A 159 23.13 8.34 -0.90
C ARG A 159 23.19 8.42 0.63
N LEU A 160 22.52 7.50 1.32
CA LEU A 160 22.54 7.44 2.78
C LEU A 160 23.97 7.11 3.27
N ASN A 161 24.36 7.72 4.38
CA ASN A 161 25.64 7.49 5.01
C ASN A 161 25.50 7.03 6.46
N HIS A 162 26.61 6.62 7.03
CA HIS A 162 26.71 6.11 8.40
C HIS A 162 26.16 7.09 9.44
N ASP A 163 26.57 8.36 9.37
CA ASP A 163 26.19 9.35 10.37
C ASP A 163 24.68 9.64 10.34
N GLN A 164 24.08 9.67 9.16
CA GLN A 164 22.64 9.85 9.00
C GLN A 164 21.86 8.71 9.63
N LEU A 165 22.27 7.47 9.40
CA LEU A 165 21.57 6.30 9.93
C LEU A 165 21.71 6.16 11.46
N LEU A 166 22.80 6.62 12.03
CA LEU A 166 22.98 6.65 13.50
C LEU A 166 21.97 7.56 14.19
N THR A 167 21.37 8.51 13.49
CA THR A 167 20.36 9.40 14.06
C THR A 167 18.99 8.74 14.22
N LEU A 168 18.77 7.58 13.62
CA LEU A 168 17.50 6.87 13.68
C LEU A 168 17.27 6.23 15.04
N ASP A 169 16.01 6.18 15.48
CA ASP A 169 15.63 5.55 16.73
C ASP A 169 16.01 4.08 16.75
N LYS A 170 16.64 3.64 17.83
CA LYS A 170 17.09 2.26 18.05
C LYS A 170 18.14 1.78 17.05
N PHE A 171 18.78 2.68 16.33
CA PHE A 171 19.95 2.37 15.51
C PHE A 171 21.23 2.59 16.28
N GLY A 172 22.09 1.57 16.26
CA GLY A 172 23.48 1.65 16.72
C GLY A 172 24.42 1.30 15.58
N GLU A 173 25.69 1.08 15.89
CA GLU A 173 26.72 0.76 14.88
C GLU A 173 26.37 -0.48 14.05
N LYS A 174 25.89 -1.54 14.72
CA LYS A 174 25.54 -2.79 14.04
C LYS A 174 24.37 -2.63 13.09
N SER A 175 23.28 -2.03 13.54
CA SER A 175 22.09 -1.81 12.69
C SER A 175 22.42 -0.92 11.50
N THR A 176 23.19 0.14 11.72
CA THR A 176 23.64 1.07 10.69
C THR A 176 24.52 0.35 9.65
N SER A 177 25.50 -0.38 10.09
CA SER A 177 26.40 -1.13 9.23
C SER A 177 25.64 -2.19 8.42
N ASN A 178 24.72 -2.91 9.05
CA ASN A 178 23.91 -3.94 8.38
C ASN A 178 23.02 -3.33 7.30
N LEU A 179 22.37 -2.20 7.57
CA LEU A 179 21.53 -1.55 6.58
C LEU A 179 22.33 -1.01 5.39
N LEU A 180 23.46 -0.36 5.65
CA LEU A 180 24.34 0.12 4.57
C LEU A 180 24.85 -1.04 3.70
N THR A 181 25.21 -2.16 4.32
CA THR A 181 25.65 -3.36 3.59
C THR A 181 24.51 -3.92 2.72
N SER A 182 23.30 -3.98 3.26
CA SER A 182 22.12 -4.44 2.50
C SER A 182 21.82 -3.54 1.31
N ILE A 183 21.90 -2.24 1.49
CA ILE A 183 21.70 -1.25 0.40
C ILE A 183 22.77 -1.45 -0.67
N ASP A 184 24.03 -1.56 -0.27
CA ASP A 184 25.14 -1.73 -1.20
C ASP A 184 25.02 -3.06 -1.97
N ASN A 185 24.71 -4.16 -1.28
CA ASN A 185 24.50 -5.46 -1.91
C ASN A 185 23.34 -5.45 -2.92
N SER A 186 22.33 -4.62 -2.71
CA SER A 186 21.20 -4.52 -3.63
C SER A 186 21.59 -4.04 -5.03
N ARG A 187 22.73 -3.36 -5.16
CA ARG A 187 23.30 -2.95 -6.46
C ARG A 187 23.62 -4.12 -7.38
N ASN A 188 23.81 -5.31 -6.81
CA ASN A 188 24.14 -6.52 -7.54
C ASN A 188 22.92 -7.34 -7.96
N ASN A 189 21.71 -6.89 -7.62
CA ASN A 189 20.48 -7.55 -8.04
C ASN A 189 20.29 -7.50 -9.56
N SER A 190 19.54 -8.46 -10.10
CA SER A 190 19.21 -8.49 -11.51
C SER A 190 18.37 -7.30 -11.94
N VAL A 191 18.47 -6.93 -13.19
CA VAL A 191 17.70 -5.83 -13.77
C VAL A 191 16.18 -6.10 -13.75
N GLU A 192 15.77 -7.37 -13.83
CA GLU A 192 14.35 -7.74 -13.69
C GLU A 192 13.80 -7.44 -12.29
N ARG A 193 14.61 -7.65 -11.26
CA ARG A 193 14.24 -7.29 -9.89
C ARG A 193 14.15 -5.78 -9.71
N LEU A 194 15.04 -5.03 -10.32
CA LEU A 194 14.98 -3.58 -10.33
C LEU A 194 13.71 -3.08 -11.02
N LEU A 195 13.38 -3.61 -12.19
CA LEU A 195 12.16 -3.23 -12.90
C LEU A 195 10.90 -3.52 -12.07
N PHE A 196 10.83 -4.71 -11.48
CA PHE A 196 9.75 -5.05 -10.54
C PHE A 196 9.72 -4.11 -9.34
N GLY A 197 10.89 -3.80 -8.78
CA GLY A 197 11.04 -2.91 -7.61
C GLY A 197 10.59 -1.47 -7.86
N LEU A 198 10.66 -0.99 -9.10
CA LEU A 198 10.16 0.34 -9.46
C LEU A 198 8.64 0.45 -9.35
N GLY A 199 7.94 -0.68 -9.24
CA GLY A 199 6.52 -0.69 -8.92
C GLY A 199 5.61 -0.18 -10.03
N ILE A 200 5.99 -0.36 -11.29
CA ILE A 200 5.17 0.02 -12.43
C ILE A 200 3.87 -0.80 -12.39
N ARG A 201 2.74 -0.11 -12.47
CA ARG A 201 1.42 -0.75 -12.45
C ARG A 201 1.31 -1.79 -13.55
N HIS A 202 0.74 -2.95 -13.23
CA HIS A 202 0.59 -4.12 -14.10
C HIS A 202 1.90 -4.84 -14.44
N VAL A 203 3.04 -4.40 -13.93
CA VAL A 203 4.32 -5.08 -14.11
C VAL A 203 4.70 -5.83 -12.83
N GLY A 204 4.22 -7.07 -12.72
CA GLY A 204 4.61 -7.99 -11.66
C GLY A 204 5.95 -8.68 -11.96
N ALA A 205 6.39 -9.57 -11.08
CA ALA A 205 7.67 -10.25 -11.22
C ALA A 205 7.81 -11.03 -12.55
N LYS A 206 6.74 -11.70 -12.98
CA LYS A 206 6.73 -12.44 -14.24
C LYS A 206 6.87 -11.54 -15.45
N ALA A 207 6.07 -10.46 -15.50
CA ALA A 207 6.13 -9.49 -16.60
C ALA A 207 7.50 -8.79 -16.64
N ALA A 208 8.05 -8.40 -15.50
CA ALA A 208 9.38 -7.80 -15.41
C ALA A 208 10.45 -8.72 -15.98
N ARG A 209 10.40 -10.01 -15.67
CA ARG A 209 11.34 -11.00 -16.21
C ARG A 209 11.22 -11.12 -17.74
N ILE A 210 10.00 -11.26 -18.24
CA ILE A 210 9.75 -11.39 -19.68
C ILE A 210 10.25 -10.16 -20.43
N ILE A 211 9.96 -8.95 -19.92
CA ILE A 211 10.38 -7.70 -20.54
C ILE A 211 11.91 -7.59 -20.55
N MET A 212 12.56 -7.88 -19.43
CA MET A 212 14.02 -7.75 -19.36
C MET A 212 14.77 -8.86 -20.11
N GLU A 213 14.21 -10.05 -20.25
CA GLU A 213 14.76 -11.09 -21.15
C GLU A 213 14.74 -10.62 -22.61
N HIS A 214 13.70 -9.86 -22.99
CA HIS A 214 13.59 -9.33 -24.35
C HIS A 214 14.57 -8.17 -24.64
N PHE A 215 14.64 -7.19 -23.73
CA PHE A 215 15.45 -5.98 -23.94
C PHE A 215 16.91 -6.10 -23.45
N GLY A 216 17.16 -6.91 -22.45
CA GLY A 216 18.49 -7.14 -21.88
C GLY A 216 18.91 -6.09 -20.84
N ASP A 217 18.69 -4.80 -21.09
CA ASP A 217 19.01 -3.72 -20.17
C ASP A 217 17.92 -2.64 -20.13
N LEU A 218 17.99 -1.75 -19.14
CA LEU A 218 17.01 -0.68 -18.97
C LEU A 218 17.10 0.37 -20.07
N ASP A 219 18.29 0.68 -20.56
CA ASP A 219 18.47 1.69 -21.61
C ASP A 219 17.73 1.28 -22.89
N SER A 220 17.81 0.01 -23.25
CA SER A 220 17.07 -0.52 -24.41
C SER A 220 15.57 -0.47 -24.19
N LEU A 221 15.09 -0.80 -22.97
CA LEU A 221 13.67 -0.71 -22.60
C LEU A 221 13.18 0.75 -22.70
N MET A 222 13.96 1.69 -22.18
CA MET A 222 13.58 3.10 -22.17
C MET A 222 13.46 3.72 -23.56
N LYS A 223 14.10 3.13 -24.56
CA LYS A 223 14.02 3.54 -25.96
C LYS A 223 12.87 2.88 -26.73
N ALA A 224 12.24 1.84 -26.15
CA ALA A 224 11.15 1.13 -26.77
C ALA A 224 9.85 1.95 -26.72
N ASP A 225 8.98 1.74 -27.71
CA ASP A 225 7.63 2.27 -27.68
C ASP A 225 6.61 1.24 -27.14
N ALA A 226 5.38 1.69 -26.94
CA ALA A 226 4.31 0.85 -26.41
C ALA A 226 4.01 -0.36 -27.32
N ASP A 227 4.09 -0.18 -28.63
CA ASP A 227 3.81 -1.25 -29.60
C ASP A 227 4.86 -2.37 -29.53
N GLU A 228 6.13 -2.02 -29.40
CA GLU A 228 7.22 -2.98 -29.22
C GLU A 228 7.02 -3.81 -27.94
N ILE A 229 6.67 -3.16 -26.85
CA ILE A 229 6.45 -3.83 -25.55
C ILE A 229 5.21 -4.75 -25.64
N SER A 230 4.11 -4.26 -26.18
CA SER A 230 2.86 -5.02 -26.33
C SER A 230 3.01 -6.26 -27.23
N ALA A 231 3.92 -6.21 -28.18
CA ALA A 231 4.18 -7.31 -29.12
C ALA A 231 4.94 -8.48 -28.49
N ILE A 232 5.54 -8.29 -27.30
CA ILE A 232 6.27 -9.36 -26.62
C ILE A 232 5.29 -10.46 -26.18
N SER A 233 5.63 -11.72 -26.48
CA SER A 233 4.82 -12.87 -26.08
C SER A 233 4.67 -12.93 -24.57
N GLY A 234 3.43 -12.93 -24.07
CA GLY A 234 3.11 -12.93 -22.65
C GLY A 234 2.89 -11.52 -22.05
N ILE A 235 3.06 -10.48 -22.85
CA ILE A 235 2.77 -9.08 -22.48
C ILE A 235 1.60 -8.60 -23.35
N GLY A 236 0.62 -7.99 -22.72
CA GLY A 236 -0.54 -7.44 -23.40
C GLY A 236 -0.45 -5.91 -23.56
N PRO A 237 -1.51 -5.29 -24.10
CA PRO A 237 -1.56 -3.85 -24.35
C PRO A 237 -1.76 -2.98 -23.10
N THR A 238 -1.99 -3.58 -21.94
CA THR A 238 -2.23 -2.87 -20.67
C THR A 238 -0.94 -2.19 -20.12
#